data_c51ed4783f2318c7ab90393e1e1c65db
#
_entry.id   c51ed4783f2318c7ab90393e1e1c65db
#
_cell.length_a   1.000
_cell.length_b   1.000
_cell.length_c   1.000
_cell.angle_alpha   90.00
_cell.angle_beta   90.00
_cell.angle_gamma   90.00
#
_symmetry.space_group_name_H-M   'P 1'
#
loop_
_entity.id
_entity.type
_entity.pdbx_description
1 polymer ?
#
loop_
_entity_poly.entity_id
_entity_poly.type
_entity_poly.pdbx_seq_one_letter_code
_entity_poly.pdbx_strand_id
1 'polypeptide(L)'
;MKLSLFFLIVVQLVFITSLPAQDLLKERIRKLSSNKTSIYVENGIFHNGGVKQEGVLKSIRQSFNPKLGYERIVIDFGANQIPKVYGHISSQEKKLYIDFFDSTLAKDFQTLGNKHFVEKISFFPIESNYLSMEMKLKSKVNADIFYLENPARLVIDLKN
;
A
#
# COMPACT_ATOMS: atom_id res chain seq x y z
N MET A 1 -8.13 19.00 -59.81
CA MET A 1 -7.60 17.70 -59.38
C MET A 1 -6.58 17.76 -58.21
N LYS A 2 -5.71 18.75 -58.12
CA LYS A 2 -4.67 18.81 -57.05
C LYS A 2 -5.22 19.20 -55.66
N LEU A 3 -6.29 19.97 -55.55
CA LEU A 3 -6.89 20.42 -54.29
C LEU A 3 -7.64 19.30 -53.57
N SER A 4 -8.29 18.41 -54.31
CA SER A 4 -9.02 17.26 -53.77
C SER A 4 -8.08 16.20 -53.12
N LEU A 5 -6.90 16.01 -53.72
CA LEU A 5 -5.92 15.05 -53.18
C LEU A 5 -5.31 15.56 -51.85
N PHE A 6 -5.04 16.88 -51.77
CA PHE A 6 -4.51 17.48 -50.54
C PHE A 6 -5.51 17.40 -49.37
N PHE A 7 -6.79 17.61 -49.67
CA PHE A 7 -7.86 17.50 -48.65
C PHE A 7 -8.00 16.06 -48.12
N LEU A 8 -7.85 15.05 -49.00
CA LEU A 8 -7.92 13.65 -48.61
C LEU A 8 -6.75 13.24 -47.71
N ILE A 9 -5.54 13.75 -47.96
CA ILE A 9 -4.34 13.50 -47.13
C ILE A 9 -4.47 14.15 -45.76
N VAL A 10 -4.99 15.38 -45.68
CA VAL A 10 -5.20 16.07 -44.40
C VAL A 10 -6.25 15.36 -43.55
N VAL A 11 -7.34 14.86 -44.13
CA VAL A 11 -8.35 14.08 -43.42
C VAL A 11 -7.77 12.77 -42.87
N GLN A 12 -6.92 12.09 -43.61
CA GLN A 12 -6.25 10.87 -43.10
C GLN A 12 -5.28 11.17 -41.97
N LEU A 13 -4.56 12.29 -42.02
CA LEU A 13 -3.63 12.67 -40.93
C LEU A 13 -4.35 12.98 -39.61
N VAL A 14 -5.57 13.56 -39.67
CA VAL A 14 -6.38 13.85 -38.49
C VAL A 14 -6.90 12.57 -37.82
N PHE A 15 -7.19 11.50 -38.59
CA PHE A 15 -7.63 10.22 -38.03
C PHE A 15 -6.53 9.37 -37.41
N ILE A 16 -5.23 9.66 -37.70
CA ILE A 16 -4.12 8.87 -37.13
C ILE A 16 -3.75 9.35 -35.73
N THR A 17 -4.15 10.55 -35.29
CA THR A 17 -3.77 11.13 -33.99
C THR A 17 -4.69 10.76 -32.82
N SER A 18 -5.76 9.98 -33.04
CA SER A 18 -6.65 9.51 -31.96
C SER A 18 -6.29 8.10 -31.45
N LEU A 19 -5.02 7.73 -31.46
CA LEU A 19 -4.52 6.41 -31.03
C LEU A 19 -3.96 6.40 -29.60
N PRO A 20 -3.99 5.36 -28.97
CA PRO A 20 -4.47 4.69 -27.77
C PRO A 20 -3.64 4.97 -26.52
N ALA A 21 -3.08 6.17 -26.34
CA ALA A 21 -2.36 6.52 -25.10
C ALA A 21 -3.28 6.46 -23.85
N GLN A 22 -4.57 6.70 -24.04
CA GLN A 22 -5.57 6.57 -22.97
C GLN A 22 -5.86 5.12 -22.58
N ASP A 23 -5.77 4.17 -23.51
CA ASP A 23 -5.98 2.76 -23.23
C ASP A 23 -4.81 2.13 -22.47
N LEU A 24 -3.58 2.53 -22.74
CA LEU A 24 -2.40 2.07 -22.00
C LEU A 24 -2.39 2.55 -20.56
N LEU A 25 -2.88 3.76 -20.30
CA LEU A 25 -3.05 4.28 -18.94
C LEU A 25 -4.17 3.55 -18.19
N LYS A 26 -5.30 3.32 -18.85
CA LYS A 26 -6.42 2.54 -18.30
C LYS A 26 -6.01 1.09 -18.03
N GLU A 27 -5.24 0.49 -18.91
CA GLU A 27 -4.73 -0.88 -18.75
C GLU A 27 -3.69 -0.97 -17.63
N ARG A 28 -2.80 0.02 -17.47
CA ARG A 28 -1.90 0.12 -16.33
C ARG A 28 -2.66 0.30 -15.02
N ILE A 29 -3.66 1.18 -14.97
CA ILE A 29 -4.51 1.38 -13.79
C ILE A 29 -5.29 0.10 -13.48
N ARG A 30 -5.80 -0.61 -14.49
CA ARG A 30 -6.53 -1.86 -14.33
C ARG A 30 -5.62 -3.01 -13.86
N LYS A 31 -4.37 -3.11 -14.35
CA LYS A 31 -3.36 -4.07 -13.84
C LYS A 31 -2.94 -3.76 -12.40
N LEU A 32 -2.77 -2.50 -12.05
CA LEU A 32 -2.50 -2.08 -10.66
C LEU A 32 -3.71 -2.35 -9.74
N SER A 33 -4.93 -2.19 -10.24
CA SER A 33 -6.17 -2.46 -9.49
C SER A 33 -6.46 -3.96 -9.35
N SER A 34 -6.12 -4.79 -10.34
CA SER A 34 -6.38 -6.24 -10.30
C SER A 34 -5.48 -7.00 -9.33
N ASN A 35 -4.31 -6.44 -8.98
CA ASN A 35 -3.37 -7.02 -8.02
C ASN A 35 -3.56 -6.51 -6.58
N LYS A 36 -4.55 -5.64 -6.36
CA LYS A 36 -4.87 -5.11 -5.05
C LYS A 36 -5.86 -6.03 -4.34
N THR A 37 -5.35 -6.96 -3.53
CA THR A 37 -6.19 -7.67 -2.55
C THR A 37 -6.33 -6.77 -1.33
N SER A 38 -7.46 -6.09 -1.22
CA SER A 38 -7.78 -5.18 -0.12
C SER A 38 -8.61 -5.92 0.92
N ILE A 39 -8.23 -5.80 2.17
CA ILE A 39 -8.94 -6.36 3.32
C ILE A 39 -9.43 -5.18 4.15
N TYR A 40 -10.76 -5.00 4.20
CA TYR A 40 -11.39 -3.97 5.03
C TYR A 40 -11.77 -4.56 6.38
N VAL A 41 -11.23 -3.99 7.46
CA VAL A 41 -11.40 -4.53 8.82
C VAL A 41 -11.67 -3.41 9.81
N GLU A 42 -12.79 -3.48 10.52
CA GLU A 42 -13.08 -2.65 11.71
C GLU A 42 -12.59 -3.32 12.99
N ASN A 43 -12.85 -4.61 13.11
CA ASN A 43 -12.35 -5.49 14.15
C ASN A 43 -12.04 -6.85 13.54
N GLY A 44 -10.96 -7.47 13.94
CA GLY A 44 -10.65 -8.84 13.54
C GLY A 44 -9.21 -9.04 13.09
N ILE A 45 -9.02 -10.13 12.40
CA ILE A 45 -7.72 -10.69 12.03
C ILE A 45 -7.54 -10.58 10.52
N PHE A 46 -6.32 -10.28 10.11
CA PHE A 46 -5.91 -10.35 8.71
C PHE A 46 -4.55 -11.06 8.59
N HIS A 47 -4.32 -11.68 7.46
CA HIS A 47 -3.04 -12.28 7.10
C HIS A 47 -2.87 -12.32 5.58
N ASN A 48 -1.64 -12.34 5.11
CA ASN A 48 -1.37 -12.40 3.67
C ASN A 48 -1.19 -13.82 3.13
N GLY A 49 -1.12 -14.84 3.99
CA GLY A 49 -0.83 -16.20 3.56
C GLY A 49 0.56 -16.38 2.90
N GLY A 50 1.42 -15.36 3.04
CA GLY A 50 2.66 -15.19 2.29
C GLY A 50 3.66 -16.33 2.44
N VAL A 51 4.64 -16.34 1.56
CA VAL A 51 5.74 -17.29 1.53
C VAL A 51 6.61 -17.07 2.78
N LYS A 52 7.11 -18.16 3.36
CA LYS A 52 8.12 -18.09 4.41
C LYS A 52 9.43 -17.62 3.80
N GLN A 53 9.76 -16.34 4.04
CA GLN A 53 11.00 -15.73 3.58
C GLN A 53 11.46 -14.66 4.58
N GLU A 54 12.75 -14.45 4.63
CA GLU A 54 13.33 -13.40 5.47
C GLU A 54 12.88 -12.01 4.98
N GLY A 55 12.40 -11.19 5.91
CA GLY A 55 11.98 -9.83 5.68
C GLY A 55 12.84 -8.84 6.49
N VAL A 56 13.18 -7.73 5.87
CA VAL A 56 13.79 -6.60 6.55
C VAL A 56 12.89 -5.40 6.41
N LEU A 57 12.33 -4.90 7.52
CA LEU A 57 11.56 -3.66 7.53
C LEU A 57 12.53 -2.48 7.43
N LYS A 58 12.41 -1.70 6.35
CA LYS A 58 13.26 -0.55 6.06
C LYS A 58 12.74 0.75 6.65
N SER A 59 11.44 0.99 6.49
CA SER A 59 10.84 2.24 6.97
C SER A 59 9.34 2.11 7.16
N ILE A 60 8.78 3.04 7.95
CA ILE A 60 7.36 3.35 7.97
C ILE A 60 7.18 4.78 7.51
N ARG A 61 6.31 4.97 6.52
CA ARG A 61 5.90 6.29 6.04
C ARG A 61 4.44 6.53 6.38
N GLN A 62 4.15 7.72 6.89
CA GLN A 62 2.81 8.15 7.30
C GLN A 62 2.41 9.42 6.56
N SER A 63 1.19 9.45 6.02
CA SER A 63 0.63 10.63 5.37
C SER A 63 -0.87 10.71 5.58
N PHE A 64 -1.37 11.86 5.97
CA PHE A 64 -2.79 12.14 6.07
C PHE A 64 -3.30 12.85 4.81
N ASN A 65 -4.39 12.35 4.25
CA ASN A 65 -5.08 12.98 3.15
C ASN A 65 -6.38 13.65 3.65
N PRO A 66 -6.40 14.97 3.86
CA PRO A 66 -7.57 15.66 4.41
C PRO A 66 -8.78 15.67 3.47
N LYS A 67 -8.56 15.60 2.16
CA LYS A 67 -9.65 15.56 1.17
C LYS A 67 -10.44 14.26 1.20
N LEU A 68 -9.77 13.16 1.46
CA LEU A 68 -10.35 11.81 1.47
C LEU A 68 -10.55 11.26 2.89
N GLY A 69 -10.08 11.99 3.92
CA GLY A 69 -10.29 11.67 5.33
C GLY A 69 -9.59 10.39 5.80
N TYR A 70 -8.47 10.00 5.21
CA TYR A 70 -7.72 8.83 5.65
C TYR A 70 -6.24 9.15 5.95
N GLU A 71 -5.67 8.41 6.88
CA GLU A 71 -4.23 8.33 7.11
C GLU A 71 -3.68 7.06 6.49
N ARG A 72 -2.69 7.21 5.60
CA ARG A 72 -1.99 6.09 4.98
C ARG A 72 -0.69 5.81 5.69
N ILE A 73 -0.53 4.57 6.10
CA ILE A 73 0.71 4.02 6.64
C ILE A 73 1.27 3.04 5.61
N VAL A 74 2.52 3.23 5.22
CA VAL A 74 3.24 2.34 4.30
C VAL A 74 4.43 1.76 5.03
N ILE A 75 4.47 0.45 5.16
CA ILE A 75 5.59 -0.31 5.70
C ILE A 75 6.38 -0.84 4.51
N ASP A 76 7.61 -0.35 4.35
CA ASP A 76 8.50 -0.73 3.26
C ASP A 76 9.42 -1.88 3.70
N PHE A 77 9.52 -2.90 2.86
CA PHE A 77 10.40 -4.04 3.05
C PHE A 77 11.62 -4.00 2.13
N GLY A 78 12.70 -4.61 2.55
CA GLY A 78 13.94 -4.77 1.75
C GLY A 78 13.87 -5.93 0.74
N ALA A 79 12.67 -6.35 0.35
CA ALA A 79 12.42 -7.48 -0.55
C ALA A 79 11.46 -7.10 -1.67
N ASN A 80 11.29 -7.99 -2.65
CA ASN A 80 10.30 -7.81 -3.71
C ASN A 80 8.94 -8.42 -3.36
N GLN A 81 8.92 -9.38 -2.45
CA GLN A 81 7.71 -10.01 -1.94
C GLN A 81 7.55 -9.72 -0.46
N ILE A 82 6.31 -9.69 0.00
CA ILE A 82 5.99 -9.42 1.40
C ILE A 82 6.23 -10.67 2.23
N PRO A 83 6.94 -10.57 3.37
CA PRO A 83 7.07 -11.69 4.30
C PRO A 83 5.70 -12.09 4.83
N LYS A 84 5.62 -13.25 5.47
CA LYS A 84 4.39 -13.68 6.12
C LYS A 84 4.01 -12.68 7.22
N VAL A 85 2.79 -12.16 7.15
CA VAL A 85 2.25 -11.17 8.07
C VAL A 85 0.95 -11.69 8.66
N TYR A 86 0.79 -11.49 9.96
CA TYR A 86 -0.45 -11.68 10.68
C TYR A 86 -0.77 -10.39 11.43
N GLY A 87 -2.01 -9.96 11.43
CA GLY A 87 -2.39 -8.76 12.14
C GLY A 87 -3.76 -8.87 12.77
N HIS A 88 -3.96 -8.08 13.82
CA HIS A 88 -5.21 -7.98 14.56
C HIS A 88 -5.50 -6.52 14.87
N ILE A 89 -6.70 -6.05 14.54
CA ILE A 89 -7.20 -4.73 14.92
C ILE A 89 -8.30 -4.87 15.99
N SER A 90 -8.17 -4.06 17.03
CA SER A 90 -9.17 -3.94 18.10
C SER A 90 -9.61 -2.48 18.20
N SER A 91 -10.81 -2.18 17.70
CA SER A 91 -11.40 -0.84 17.83
C SER A 91 -11.71 -0.47 19.27
N GLN A 92 -11.97 -1.45 20.14
CA GLN A 92 -12.22 -1.19 21.56
C GLN A 92 -10.96 -0.73 22.27
N GLU A 93 -9.83 -1.40 22.00
CA GLU A 93 -8.53 -1.04 22.57
C GLU A 93 -7.86 0.11 21.83
N LYS A 94 -8.37 0.48 20.68
CA LYS A 94 -7.75 1.44 19.76
C LYS A 94 -6.33 1.03 19.41
N LYS A 95 -6.16 -0.23 19.03
CA LYS A 95 -4.85 -0.81 18.73
C LYS A 95 -4.90 -1.65 17.48
N LEU A 96 -3.81 -1.61 16.75
CA LEU A 96 -3.50 -2.50 15.65
C LEU A 96 -2.19 -3.22 15.98
N TYR A 97 -2.23 -4.53 15.98
CA TYR A 97 -1.08 -5.41 16.17
C TYR A 97 -0.71 -6.05 14.84
N ILE A 98 0.56 -6.12 14.54
CA ILE A 98 1.08 -6.80 13.34
C ILE A 98 2.31 -7.60 13.70
N ASP A 99 2.25 -8.89 13.43
CA ASP A 99 3.37 -9.81 13.58
C ASP A 99 3.98 -10.07 12.20
N PHE A 100 5.28 -9.84 12.10
CA PHE A 100 6.09 -10.09 10.93
C PHE A 100 6.95 -11.33 11.20
N PHE A 101 6.67 -12.39 10.47
CA PHE A 101 7.38 -13.65 10.60
C PHE A 101 8.68 -13.62 9.80
N ASP A 102 9.72 -14.24 10.30
CA ASP A 102 11.06 -14.28 9.70
C ASP A 102 11.56 -12.87 9.31
N SER A 103 11.30 -11.88 10.19
CA SER A 103 11.54 -10.47 9.87
C SER A 103 12.29 -9.73 10.97
N THR A 104 13.12 -8.77 10.56
CA THR A 104 13.91 -7.91 11.43
C THR A 104 13.79 -6.43 11.03
N LEU A 105 14.19 -5.52 11.90
CA LEU A 105 14.33 -4.10 11.55
C LEU A 105 15.68 -3.85 10.86
N ALA A 106 15.68 -3.00 9.84
CA ALA A 106 16.91 -2.47 9.26
C ALA A 106 17.69 -1.67 10.31
N LYS A 107 19.02 -1.66 10.22
CA LYS A 107 19.88 -0.87 11.13
C LYS A 107 19.59 0.64 11.06
N ASP A 108 19.20 1.11 9.89
CA ASP A 108 18.83 2.49 9.57
C ASP A 108 17.33 2.70 9.51
N PHE A 109 16.55 1.87 10.20
CA PHE A 109 15.09 1.94 10.21
C PHE A 109 14.60 3.34 10.61
N GLN A 110 13.65 3.88 9.86
CA GLN A 110 13.08 5.19 10.07
C GLN A 110 11.56 5.19 10.03
N THR A 111 10.96 6.06 10.84
CA THR A 111 9.55 6.40 10.76
C THR A 111 9.41 7.82 10.26
N LEU A 112 8.80 8.00 9.08
CA LEU A 112 8.71 9.26 8.37
C LEU A 112 7.26 9.74 8.25
N GLY A 113 7.06 11.06 8.26
CA GLY A 113 5.76 11.68 7.99
C GLY A 113 4.99 12.11 9.23
N ASN A 114 3.76 12.58 9.01
CA ASN A 114 2.91 13.18 10.03
C ASN A 114 1.80 12.22 10.45
N LYS A 115 1.65 12.06 11.77
CA LYS A 115 0.63 11.22 12.41
C LYS A 115 -0.68 11.98 12.58
N HIS A 116 -1.79 11.40 12.11
CA HIS A 116 -3.13 11.93 12.33
C HIS A 116 -3.94 11.05 13.30
N PHE A 117 -4.26 9.82 12.90
CA PHE A 117 -4.96 8.83 13.73
C PHE A 117 -4.00 8.02 14.61
N VAL A 118 -2.75 7.85 14.19
CA VAL A 118 -1.73 7.11 14.93
C VAL A 118 -1.21 7.97 16.09
N GLU A 119 -1.20 7.40 17.30
CA GLU A 119 -0.58 8.01 18.49
C GLU A 119 0.88 7.56 18.59
N LYS A 120 1.10 6.25 18.57
CA LYS A 120 2.43 5.65 18.76
C LYS A 120 2.56 4.35 17.97
N ILE A 121 3.75 4.09 17.46
CA ILE A 121 4.17 2.79 16.94
C ILE A 121 5.31 2.28 17.80
N SER A 122 5.21 1.03 18.24
CA SER A 122 6.22 0.36 19.05
C SER A 122 6.54 -1.00 18.44
N PHE A 123 7.81 -1.40 18.49
CA PHE A 123 8.27 -2.68 18.01
C PHE A 123 8.77 -3.54 19.16
N PHE A 124 8.47 -4.82 19.12
CA PHE A 124 8.83 -5.82 20.11
C PHE A 124 9.48 -7.01 19.38
N PRO A 125 10.80 -7.12 19.37
CA PRO A 125 11.46 -8.34 18.94
C PRO A 125 11.08 -9.46 19.94
N ILE A 126 10.44 -10.54 19.46
CA ILE A 126 10.00 -11.65 20.31
C ILE A 126 11.07 -12.73 20.35
N GLU A 127 11.64 -13.03 19.17
CA GLU A 127 12.74 -13.98 18.96
C GLU A 127 13.67 -13.42 17.88
N SER A 128 14.72 -14.15 17.54
CA SER A 128 15.71 -13.73 16.53
C SER A 128 15.09 -13.37 15.17
N ASN A 129 13.93 -13.97 14.83
CA ASN A 129 13.28 -13.84 13.53
C ASN A 129 11.81 -13.40 13.62
N TYR A 130 11.33 -13.01 14.81
CA TYR A 130 9.95 -12.56 15.00
C TYR A 130 9.92 -11.13 15.48
N LEU A 131 9.19 -10.32 14.75
CA LEU A 131 8.99 -8.91 15.06
C LEU A 131 7.51 -8.62 15.22
N SER A 132 7.07 -8.19 16.39
CA SER A 132 5.71 -7.67 16.61
C SER A 132 5.72 -6.14 16.60
N MET A 133 4.71 -5.56 16.00
CA MET A 133 4.46 -4.12 16.00
C MET A 133 3.11 -3.83 16.64
N GLU A 134 3.09 -2.93 17.61
CA GLU A 134 1.87 -2.33 18.15
C GLU A 134 1.73 -0.90 17.62
N MET A 135 0.58 -0.61 17.04
CA MET A 135 0.17 0.74 16.67
C MET A 135 -0.98 1.17 17.56
N LYS A 136 -0.73 2.15 18.42
CA LYS A 136 -1.75 2.78 19.27
C LYS A 136 -2.43 3.90 18.50
N LEU A 137 -3.76 3.93 18.53
CA LEU A 137 -4.61 4.85 17.79
C LEU A 137 -5.27 5.87 18.71
N LYS A 138 -5.46 7.09 18.25
CA LYS A 138 -6.14 8.17 19.02
C LYS A 138 -7.64 7.97 19.11
N SER A 139 -8.22 7.37 18.06
CA SER A 139 -9.67 7.13 17.94
C SER A 139 -9.95 5.73 17.42
N LYS A 140 -11.23 5.33 17.42
CA LYS A 140 -11.67 4.15 16.68
C LYS A 140 -11.55 4.45 15.18
N VAL A 141 -11.06 3.51 14.43
CA VAL A 141 -10.87 3.62 12.98
C VAL A 141 -11.19 2.31 12.30
N ASN A 142 -11.54 2.41 11.03
CA ASN A 142 -11.57 1.29 10.11
C ASN A 142 -10.23 1.22 9.38
N ALA A 143 -9.71 0.03 9.15
CA ALA A 143 -8.48 -0.17 8.40
C ALA A 143 -8.78 -0.87 7.07
N ASP A 144 -8.26 -0.30 5.99
CA ASP A 144 -8.18 -0.93 4.67
C ASP A 144 -6.72 -1.34 4.44
N ILE A 145 -6.47 -2.64 4.34
CA ILE A 145 -5.13 -3.21 4.32
C ILE A 145 -4.90 -3.88 2.98
N PHE A 146 -3.80 -3.55 2.34
CA PHE A 146 -3.43 -4.16 1.08
C PHE A 146 -1.93 -4.29 0.90
N TYR A 147 -1.54 -5.20 0.03
CA TYR A 147 -0.17 -5.58 -0.21
C TYR A 147 0.26 -5.16 -1.60
N LEU A 148 1.49 -4.65 -1.72
CA LEU A 148 2.12 -4.30 -2.98
C LEU A 148 3.44 -5.04 -3.08
N GLU A 149 3.74 -5.54 -4.26
CA GLU A 149 5.01 -6.20 -4.58
C GLU A 149 5.85 -5.33 -5.53
N ASN A 150 7.15 -5.62 -5.58
CA ASN A 150 8.11 -4.99 -6.49
C ASN A 150 8.18 -3.45 -6.41
N PRO A 151 8.61 -2.85 -5.30
CA PRO A 151 9.09 -3.42 -4.05
C PRO A 151 7.97 -3.81 -3.09
N ALA A 152 8.25 -4.73 -2.17
CA ALA A 152 7.29 -5.20 -1.17
C ALA A 152 6.88 -4.09 -0.19
N ARG A 153 5.57 -3.89 -0.05
CA ARG A 153 4.98 -2.89 0.87
C ARG A 153 3.67 -3.39 1.45
N LEU A 154 3.52 -3.24 2.75
CA LEU A 154 2.23 -3.34 3.41
C LEU A 154 1.66 -1.94 3.56
N VAL A 155 0.46 -1.72 3.05
CA VAL A 155 -0.21 -0.42 3.10
C VAL A 155 -1.47 -0.55 3.96
N ILE A 156 -1.65 0.41 4.87
CA ILE A 156 -2.77 0.47 5.79
C ILE A 156 -3.37 1.87 5.68
N ASP A 157 -4.62 1.94 5.23
CA ASP A 157 -5.40 3.17 5.19
C ASP A 157 -6.36 3.18 6.38
N LEU A 158 -6.14 4.11 7.30
CA LEU A 158 -6.99 4.30 8.48
C LEU A 158 -8.03 5.39 8.21
N LYS A 159 -9.30 5.10 8.51
CA LYS A 159 -10.43 6.03 8.37
C LYS A 159 -11.29 6.02 9.63
N ASN A 160 -11.87 7.17 9.96
CA ASN A 160 -12.95 7.28 10.94
C ASN A 160 -14.30 6.95 10.29
#